data_87974e86d59affdc380932057c9f41d3
#
_entry.id   87974e86d59affdc380932057c9f41d3
#
_cell.length_a   1.000
_cell.length_b   1.000
_cell.length_c   1.000
_cell.angle_alpha   90.00
_cell.angle_beta   90.00
_cell.angle_gamma   90.00
#
_symmetry.space_group_name_H-M   'P 1'
#
loop_
_entity.id
_entity.type
_entity.pdbx_description
1 polymer ?
#
loop_
_entity_poly.entity_id
_entity_poly.type
_entity_poly.pdbx_seq_one_letter_code
_entity_poly.pdbx_strand_id
1 'polypeptide(L)'
;MNELVVRDNPEELRYEALRDGQLVGIVRYRVEPGVVVLVHTEVEEAVEGTGVGSQLVRGALDDLRARGLGVVPVCPFVSAYLRRHPEYAELVDVDPATPE
;
A
#
# COMPACT_ATOMS: atom_id res chain seq x y z
N MET A 1 -11.69 -16.35 -14.04
CA MET A 1 -11.68 -14.90 -13.95
C MET A 1 -10.47 -14.41 -13.19
N ASN A 2 -9.81 -13.41 -13.71
CA ASN A 2 -8.54 -12.93 -13.15
C ASN A 2 -8.77 -11.89 -12.07
N GLU A 3 -9.38 -12.34 -10.99
CA GLU A 3 -9.63 -11.44 -9.87
C GLU A 3 -8.33 -11.17 -9.10
N LEU A 4 -8.10 -9.90 -8.80
CA LEU A 4 -6.95 -9.49 -8.02
C LEU A 4 -7.33 -9.48 -6.54
N VAL A 5 -6.55 -10.18 -5.73
CA VAL A 5 -6.74 -10.22 -4.28
C VAL A 5 -5.58 -9.48 -3.64
N VAL A 6 -5.90 -8.55 -2.73
CA VAL A 6 -4.88 -7.83 -1.96
C VAL A 6 -4.97 -8.32 -0.53
N ARG A 7 -3.83 -8.72 0.04
CA ARG A 7 -3.80 -9.20 1.42
C ARG A 7 -2.56 -8.69 2.15
N ASP A 8 -2.66 -8.59 3.46
CA ASP A 8 -1.52 -8.26 4.31
C ASP A 8 -0.74 -9.53 4.62
N ASN A 9 0.59 -9.43 4.51
CA ASN A 9 1.49 -10.48 4.95
C ASN A 9 2.42 -9.89 6.02
N PRO A 10 2.00 -9.88 7.28
CA PRO A 10 2.79 -9.24 8.34
C PRO A 10 4.11 -9.92 8.64
N GLU A 11 4.23 -11.21 8.35
CA GLU A 11 5.51 -11.91 8.55
C GLU A 11 6.58 -11.36 7.61
N GLU A 12 6.18 -10.94 6.40
CA GLU A 12 7.09 -10.37 5.43
C GLU A 12 7.05 -8.84 5.43
N LEU A 13 6.23 -8.25 6.28
CA LEU A 13 6.06 -6.78 6.38
C LEU A 13 5.71 -6.18 5.02
N ARG A 14 4.68 -6.75 4.39
CA ARG A 14 4.24 -6.25 3.08
C ARG A 14 2.78 -6.60 2.81
N TYR A 15 2.13 -5.75 2.01
CA TYR A 15 0.88 -6.10 1.35
C TYR A 15 1.22 -6.79 0.04
N GLU A 16 0.38 -7.73 -0.34
CA GLU A 16 0.60 -8.54 -1.54
C GLU A 16 -0.62 -8.48 -2.44
N ALA A 17 -0.38 -8.37 -3.74
CA ALA A 17 -1.42 -8.51 -4.75
C ALA A 17 -1.24 -9.85 -5.43
N LEU A 18 -2.30 -10.65 -5.45
CA LEU A 18 -2.28 -11.97 -6.07
C LEU A 18 -3.34 -12.06 -7.15
N ARG A 19 -2.96 -12.62 -8.28
CA ARG A 19 -3.88 -12.90 -9.37
C ARG A 19 -3.79 -14.38 -9.68
N ASP A 20 -4.93 -15.08 -9.56
CA ASP A 20 -4.98 -16.54 -9.73
C ASP A 20 -3.94 -17.25 -8.84
N GLY A 21 -3.76 -16.74 -7.62
CA GLY A 21 -2.82 -17.32 -6.66
C GLY A 21 -1.37 -16.95 -6.88
N GLN A 22 -1.05 -16.19 -7.92
CA GLN A 22 0.32 -15.75 -8.20
C GLN A 22 0.58 -14.36 -7.67
N LEU A 23 1.72 -14.18 -7.03
CA LEU A 23 2.14 -12.87 -6.54
C LEU A 23 2.51 -11.99 -7.72
N VAL A 24 1.79 -10.86 -7.88
CA VAL A 24 2.03 -9.93 -8.98
C VAL A 24 2.46 -8.55 -8.51
N GLY A 25 2.40 -8.28 -7.21
CA GLY A 25 2.87 -7.00 -6.70
C GLY A 25 2.95 -7.01 -5.19
N ILE A 26 3.76 -6.10 -4.65
CA ILE A 26 3.91 -5.93 -3.21
C ILE A 26 4.06 -4.46 -2.86
N VAL A 27 3.64 -4.11 -1.63
CA VAL A 27 3.99 -2.85 -0.99
C VAL A 27 4.65 -3.18 0.33
N ARG A 28 5.93 -2.88 0.45
CA ARG A 28 6.66 -3.11 1.70
C ARG A 28 6.35 -2.01 2.68
N TYR A 29 6.28 -2.38 3.96
CA TYR A 29 5.98 -1.40 5.00
C TYR A 29 6.81 -1.62 6.25
N ARG A 30 6.78 -0.63 7.11
CA ARG A 30 7.38 -0.65 8.43
C ARG A 30 6.28 -0.23 9.42
N VAL A 31 6.25 -0.83 10.60
CA VAL A 31 5.22 -0.56 11.60
C VAL A 31 5.79 0.38 12.67
N GLU A 32 5.05 1.45 12.96
CA GLU A 32 5.35 2.39 14.04
C GLU A 32 4.09 2.51 14.91
N PRO A 33 4.19 3.05 16.13
CA PRO A 33 3.00 3.17 16.99
C PRO A 33 1.87 3.95 16.29
N GLY A 34 0.76 3.28 16.04
CA GLY A 34 -0.43 3.89 15.47
C GLY A 34 -0.40 4.15 13.98
N VAL A 35 0.72 3.92 13.31
CA VAL A 35 0.86 4.18 11.88
C VAL A 35 1.61 3.06 11.18
N VAL A 36 1.38 2.96 9.88
CA VAL A 36 2.14 2.06 9.01
C VAL A 36 2.82 2.92 7.94
N VAL A 37 4.13 2.73 7.83
CA VAL A 37 4.93 3.49 6.86
C VAL A 37 5.05 2.65 5.59
N LEU A 38 4.45 3.13 4.50
CA LEU A 38 4.51 2.44 3.20
C LEU A 38 5.77 2.88 2.49
N VAL A 39 6.72 1.95 2.32
CA VAL A 39 8.10 2.28 1.97
C VAL A 39 8.40 2.09 0.50
N HIS A 40 7.89 1.02 -0.11
CA HIS A 40 8.30 0.66 -1.46
C HIS A 40 7.24 -0.21 -2.14
N THR A 41 6.99 0.04 -3.42
CA THR A 41 6.02 -0.72 -4.21
C THR A 41 6.74 -1.37 -5.38
N GLU A 42 6.47 -2.66 -5.60
CA GLU A 42 6.98 -3.41 -6.76
C GLU A 42 5.82 -4.11 -7.43
N VAL A 43 5.80 -4.07 -8.75
CA VAL A 43 4.79 -4.76 -9.56
C VAL A 43 5.52 -5.57 -10.63
N GLU A 44 5.06 -6.81 -10.84
CA GLU A 44 5.61 -7.66 -11.89
C GLU A 44 5.58 -6.96 -13.24
N GLU A 45 6.69 -7.04 -13.97
CA GLU A 45 6.82 -6.35 -15.25
C GLU A 45 5.71 -6.73 -16.22
N ALA A 46 5.32 -8.00 -16.21
CA ALA A 46 4.29 -8.51 -17.13
C ALA A 46 2.92 -7.86 -16.93
N VAL A 47 2.67 -7.30 -15.74
CA VAL A 47 1.37 -6.67 -15.44
C VAL A 47 1.46 -5.16 -15.23
N GLU A 48 2.62 -4.57 -15.48
CA GLU A 48 2.77 -3.12 -15.39
C GLU A 48 1.86 -2.44 -16.41
N GLY A 49 1.29 -1.32 -16.01
CA GLY A 49 0.38 -0.59 -16.87
C GLY A 49 -1.05 -1.12 -16.89
N THR A 50 -1.34 -2.18 -16.12
CA THR A 50 -2.68 -2.76 -16.06
C THR A 50 -3.49 -2.32 -14.85
N GLY A 51 -2.94 -1.42 -14.02
CA GLY A 51 -3.62 -0.92 -12.84
C GLY A 51 -3.42 -1.75 -11.58
N VAL A 52 -2.56 -2.77 -11.63
CA VAL A 52 -2.29 -3.63 -10.46
C VAL A 52 -1.73 -2.82 -9.30
N GLY A 53 -0.78 -1.91 -9.58
CA GLY A 53 -0.18 -1.09 -8.52
C GLY A 53 -1.21 -0.23 -7.80
N SER A 54 -2.12 0.39 -8.56
CA SER A 54 -3.18 1.22 -7.98
C SER A 54 -4.15 0.39 -7.16
N GLN A 55 -4.53 -0.78 -7.64
CA GLN A 55 -5.43 -1.66 -6.90
C GLN A 55 -4.78 -2.18 -5.63
N LEU A 56 -3.49 -2.48 -5.69
CA LEU A 56 -2.71 -2.92 -4.54
C LEU A 56 -2.67 -1.84 -3.45
N VAL A 57 -2.34 -0.61 -3.83
CA VAL A 57 -2.29 0.51 -2.89
C VAL A 57 -3.68 0.77 -2.30
N ARG A 58 -4.72 0.75 -3.14
CA ARG A 58 -6.08 0.94 -2.68
C ARG A 58 -6.47 -0.11 -1.64
N GLY A 59 -6.17 -1.38 -1.93
CA GLY A 59 -6.47 -2.46 -0.99
C GLY A 59 -5.74 -2.30 0.34
N ALA A 60 -4.46 -1.90 0.28
CA ALA A 60 -3.69 -1.65 1.49
C ALA A 60 -4.29 -0.49 2.30
N LEU A 61 -4.64 0.61 1.65
CA LEU A 61 -5.22 1.77 2.32
C LEU A 61 -6.57 1.44 2.94
N ASP A 62 -7.40 0.68 2.23
CA ASP A 62 -8.71 0.28 2.75
C ASP A 62 -8.56 -0.60 4.00
N ASP A 63 -7.59 -1.51 3.99
CA ASP A 63 -7.33 -2.37 5.14
C ASP A 63 -6.84 -1.55 6.34
N LEU A 64 -5.91 -0.62 6.10
CA LEU A 64 -5.39 0.22 7.18
C LEU A 64 -6.47 1.14 7.74
N ARG A 65 -7.35 1.65 6.89
CA ARG A 65 -8.50 2.43 7.35
C ARG A 65 -9.39 1.59 8.26
N ALA A 66 -9.68 0.37 7.85
CA ALA A 66 -10.53 -0.53 8.64
C ALA A 66 -9.93 -0.86 10.00
N ARG A 67 -8.60 -0.85 10.10
CA ARG A 67 -7.90 -1.10 11.36
C ARG A 67 -7.69 0.15 12.20
N GLY A 68 -8.07 1.31 11.69
CA GLY A 68 -7.88 2.58 12.41
C GLY A 68 -6.44 3.03 12.48
N LEU A 69 -5.60 2.64 11.52
CA LEU A 69 -4.18 2.99 11.50
C LEU A 69 -3.91 4.11 10.50
N GLY A 70 -2.99 5.01 10.86
CA GLY A 70 -2.54 6.04 9.97
C GLY A 70 -1.52 5.52 8.96
N VAL A 71 -1.27 6.29 7.92
CA VAL A 71 -0.37 5.94 6.83
C VAL A 71 0.68 7.02 6.64
N VAL A 72 1.94 6.62 6.59
CA VAL A 72 3.03 7.52 6.22
C VAL A 72 3.52 7.10 4.83
N PRO A 73 3.26 7.91 3.79
CA PRO A 73 3.58 7.53 2.41
C PRO A 73 4.99 7.93 2.02
N VAL A 74 5.97 7.14 2.42
CA VAL A 74 7.36 7.35 2.01
C VAL A 74 7.56 6.97 0.55
N CYS A 75 6.88 5.91 0.12
CA CYS A 75 6.96 5.43 -1.26
C CYS A 75 6.38 6.46 -2.25
N PRO A 76 7.14 6.88 -3.27
CA PRO A 76 6.63 7.84 -4.25
C PRO A 76 5.36 7.41 -4.97
N PHE A 77 5.22 6.11 -5.25
CA PHE A 77 4.02 5.58 -5.90
C PHE A 77 2.79 5.78 -5.01
N VAL A 78 2.91 5.46 -3.72
CA VAL A 78 1.83 5.63 -2.76
C VAL A 78 1.50 7.11 -2.59
N SER A 79 2.52 7.94 -2.48
CA SER A 79 2.34 9.38 -2.35
C SER A 79 1.59 9.96 -3.55
N ALA A 80 1.94 9.52 -4.75
CA ALA A 80 1.26 9.97 -5.98
C ALA A 80 -0.20 9.49 -6.01
N TYR A 81 -0.44 8.26 -5.57
CA TYR A 81 -1.80 7.72 -5.48
C TYR A 81 -2.65 8.58 -4.54
N LEU A 82 -2.12 8.92 -3.38
CA LEU A 82 -2.84 9.71 -2.39
C LEU A 82 -3.17 11.11 -2.90
N ARG A 83 -2.28 11.71 -3.70
CA ARG A 83 -2.58 13.03 -4.29
C ARG A 83 -3.75 12.98 -5.25
N ARG A 84 -3.95 11.85 -5.94
CA ARG A 84 -5.05 11.68 -6.87
C ARG A 84 -6.32 11.17 -6.22
N HIS A 85 -6.24 10.74 -4.95
CA HIS A 85 -7.36 10.15 -4.24
C HIS A 85 -7.54 10.81 -2.88
N PRO A 86 -8.09 12.04 -2.86
CA PRO A 86 -8.23 12.81 -1.62
C PRO A 86 -9.16 12.16 -0.58
N GLU A 87 -9.94 11.17 -1.00
CA GLU A 87 -10.77 10.42 -0.06
C GLU A 87 -9.95 9.66 1.00
N TYR A 88 -8.64 9.50 0.78
CA TYR A 88 -7.74 8.88 1.74
C TYR A 88 -6.90 9.88 2.52
N ALA A 89 -7.11 11.18 2.30
CA ALA A 89 -6.28 12.21 2.93
C ALA A 89 -6.26 12.12 4.46
N GLU A 90 -7.37 11.71 5.06
CA GLU A 90 -7.48 11.58 6.52
C GLU A 90 -6.57 10.51 7.11
N LEU A 91 -6.10 9.57 6.31
CA LEU A 91 -5.22 8.51 6.79
C LEU A 91 -3.77 8.96 6.87
N VAL A 92 -3.42 10.03 6.16
CA VAL A 92 -2.01 10.44 6.04
C VAL A 92 -1.52 11.04 7.34
N ASP A 93 -0.37 10.55 7.79
CA ASP A 93 0.28 11.01 9.01
C ASP A 93 1.72 11.40 8.69
N VAL A 94 2.38 12.04 9.65
CA VAL A 94 3.78 12.47 9.51
C VAL A 94 4.68 11.32 9.93
N ASP A 95 5.77 11.10 9.18
CA ASP A 95 6.74 10.08 9.53
C ASP A 95 7.35 10.42 10.89
N PRO A 96 7.21 9.54 11.91
CA PRO A 96 7.75 9.81 13.24
C PRO A 96 9.26 10.03 13.25
N ALA A 97 9.97 9.54 12.24
CA ALA A 97 11.40 9.69 12.12
C ALA A 97 11.81 11.01 11.47
N THR A 98 10.84 11.78 10.96
CA THR A 98 11.11 13.05 10.27
C THR A 98 10.83 14.21 11.19
N PRO A 99 11.82 15.03 11.52
CA PRO A 99 11.59 16.21 12.34
C PRO A 99 10.74 17.23 11.58
N GLU A 100 9.86 17.89 12.30
CA GLU A 100 9.02 18.93 11.70
C GLU A 100 9.78 20.22 11.54
#